data_8bee39c239d54a3bb352c5af6efbb105
#
_entry.id   8bee39c239d54a3bb352c5af6efbb105
#
_cell.length_a   1.000
_cell.length_b   1.000
_cell.length_c   1.000
_cell.angle_alpha   90.00
_cell.angle_beta   90.00
_cell.angle_gamma   90.00
#
_symmetry.space_group_name_H-M   'P 1'
#
loop_
_entity.id
_entity.type
_entity.pdbx_description
1 polymer ?
#
loop_
_entity_poly.entity_id
_entity_poly.type
_entity_poly.pdbx_seq_one_letter_code
_entity_poly.pdbx_strand_id
1 'polypeptide(L)'
;VTGVQTCALPILPLLEKQPRNLFFIRPRRFGKSIFLSMLRAYYDIAQKEKFQKRFGNLWIGSRPTPLQGKFQVVYLDFSRASGGSGSLEENFNNYCGMVMDLFGKVYEPYYFPGFAQKMEEQPDFVSKLNYLNLHAAESGMKLYLIIDEYDNFTNIVLNEQGKDIYHALTHASGFYREIFKKFKGMFERIFMTGVSPVTLDDLTSGFNIGWNISTDYQFNMMLGFSETDVRTMFQYYKDAGQLPIDADIEAMIREMKPWYNNYCFAEESLERDPKMFNCDMVLYYLR
;
A
#
# COMPACT_ATOMS: atom_id res chain seq x y z
N VAL A 1 -14.80 8.10 -2.84
CA VAL A 1 -13.77 8.93 -2.17
C VAL A 1 -14.02 9.02 -0.66
N THR A 2 -15.27 9.01 -0.22
CA THR A 2 -15.65 9.25 1.18
C THR A 2 -15.36 8.06 2.12
N GLY A 3 -15.53 6.80 1.69
CA GLY A 3 -15.34 5.63 2.54
C GLY A 3 -13.90 5.44 3.03
N VAL A 4 -12.90 5.66 2.17
CA VAL A 4 -11.48 5.61 2.57
C VAL A 4 -11.13 6.71 3.56
N GLN A 5 -11.84 7.84 3.54
CA GLN A 5 -11.57 8.96 4.42
C GLN A 5 -12.11 8.75 5.84
N THR A 6 -13.22 8.06 6.00
CA THR A 6 -13.82 7.82 7.33
C THR A 6 -13.17 6.68 8.09
N CYS A 7 -12.84 5.58 7.41
CA CYS A 7 -12.26 4.41 8.05
C CYS A 7 -10.75 4.51 8.30
N ALA A 8 -10.01 5.25 7.46
CA ALA A 8 -8.54 5.28 7.54
C ALA A 8 -7.97 6.31 8.51
N LEU A 9 -8.75 7.27 9.00
CA LEU A 9 -8.22 8.45 9.69
C LEU A 9 -7.73 8.21 11.12
N PRO A 10 -8.42 7.44 11.98
CA PRO A 10 -7.88 7.04 13.28
C PRO A 10 -6.75 6.00 13.16
N ILE A 11 -6.60 5.39 11.97
CA ILE A 11 -5.69 4.26 11.75
C ILE A 11 -4.21 4.68 11.73
N LEU A 12 -3.88 5.91 11.28
CA LEU A 12 -2.49 6.37 11.19
C LEU A 12 -1.76 6.34 12.53
N PRO A 13 -2.32 6.87 13.63
CA PRO A 13 -1.72 6.73 14.96
C PRO A 13 -1.56 5.28 15.43
N LEU A 14 -2.47 4.39 15.03
CA LEU A 14 -2.37 2.97 15.35
C LEU A 14 -1.24 2.29 14.56
N LEU A 15 -1.11 2.58 13.27
CA LEU A 15 -0.02 2.10 12.42
C LEU A 15 1.35 2.56 12.93
N GLU A 16 1.45 3.78 13.44
CA GLU A 16 2.71 4.31 13.97
C GLU A 16 3.16 3.63 15.26
N LYS A 17 2.24 3.06 16.03
CA LYS A 17 2.53 2.26 17.24
C LYS A 17 2.97 0.83 16.92
N GLN A 18 2.71 0.34 15.71
CA GLN A 18 3.12 -0.99 15.29
C GLN A 18 4.63 -1.03 14.96
N PRO A 19 5.22 -2.23 14.83
CA PRO A 19 6.58 -2.39 14.33
C PRO A 19 6.82 -1.62 13.03
N ARG A 20 8.08 -1.31 12.72
CA ARG A 20 8.43 -0.42 11.60
C ARG A 20 8.10 -1.00 10.23
N ASN A 21 8.11 -2.33 10.12
CA ASN A 21 7.86 -3.03 8.86
C ASN A 21 6.53 -3.77 8.97
N LEU A 22 5.58 -3.37 8.17
CA LEU A 22 4.21 -3.89 8.19
C LEU A 22 3.84 -4.48 6.85
N PHE A 23 3.04 -5.53 6.89
CA PHE A 23 2.30 -5.96 5.72
C PHE A 23 0.82 -6.15 6.03
N PHE A 24 0.01 -5.89 5.00
CA PHE A 24 -1.44 -5.86 5.11
C PHE A 24 -2.08 -6.47 3.88
N ILE A 25 -2.76 -7.59 4.08
CA ILE A 25 -3.40 -8.36 3.03
C ILE A 25 -4.89 -8.10 3.04
N ARG A 26 -5.44 -7.79 1.87
CA ARG A 26 -6.89 -7.71 1.63
C ARG A 26 -7.20 -8.24 0.23
N PRO A 27 -8.39 -8.78 -0.01
CA PRO A 27 -8.82 -9.17 -1.34
C PRO A 27 -8.68 -8.04 -2.36
N ARG A 28 -8.70 -8.39 -3.63
CA ARG A 28 -8.73 -7.39 -4.70
C ARG A 28 -9.91 -6.44 -4.53
N ARG A 29 -9.72 -5.17 -4.94
CA ARG A 29 -10.78 -4.13 -4.98
C ARG A 29 -11.29 -3.67 -3.61
N PHE A 30 -10.52 -3.88 -2.56
CA PHE A 30 -10.77 -3.35 -1.21
C PHE A 30 -10.22 -1.94 -0.98
N GLY A 31 -9.61 -1.30 -1.97
CA GLY A 31 -9.07 0.06 -1.85
C GLY A 31 -7.62 0.16 -1.39
N LYS A 32 -6.83 -0.93 -1.45
CA LYS A 32 -5.41 -0.96 -1.04
C LYS A 32 -4.58 0.17 -1.67
N SER A 33 -4.57 0.29 -2.99
CA SER A 33 -3.76 1.30 -3.70
C SER A 33 -4.16 2.74 -3.36
N ILE A 34 -5.47 2.99 -3.10
CA ILE A 34 -5.96 4.30 -2.65
C ILE A 34 -5.41 4.61 -1.25
N PHE A 35 -5.42 3.62 -0.36
CA PHE A 35 -4.86 3.74 0.97
C PHE A 35 -3.35 4.03 0.93
N LEU A 36 -2.59 3.31 0.11
CA LEU A 36 -1.16 3.56 -0.07
C LEU A 36 -0.88 4.96 -0.62
N SER A 37 -1.70 5.44 -1.55
CA SER A 37 -1.61 6.81 -2.06
C SER A 37 -1.86 7.85 -0.95
N MET A 38 -2.77 7.55 -0.02
CA MET A 38 -3.02 8.38 1.16
C MET A 38 -1.82 8.32 2.12
N LEU A 39 -1.25 7.15 2.41
CA LEU A 39 -0.03 7.03 3.24
C LEU A 39 1.11 7.86 2.65
N ARG A 40 1.35 7.72 1.33
CA ARG A 40 2.34 8.54 0.63
C ARG A 40 2.06 10.02 0.80
N ALA A 41 0.83 10.48 0.55
CA ALA A 41 0.47 11.88 0.67
C ALA A 41 0.62 12.43 2.10
N TYR A 42 0.49 11.57 3.12
CA TYR A 42 0.60 11.95 4.53
C TYR A 42 2.05 12.02 5.02
N TYR A 43 2.86 11.00 4.68
CA TYR A 43 4.21 10.87 5.23
C TYR A 43 5.29 11.57 4.40
N ASP A 44 5.02 11.85 3.12
CA ASP A 44 5.99 12.40 2.17
C ASP A 44 6.32 13.86 2.47
N ILE A 45 7.59 14.13 2.72
CA ILE A 45 8.12 15.48 2.98
C ILE A 45 7.87 16.43 1.79
N ALA A 46 7.93 15.94 0.56
CA ALA A 46 7.65 16.71 -0.65
C ALA A 46 6.16 17.08 -0.81
N GLN A 47 5.27 16.48 -0.01
CA GLN A 47 3.83 16.76 0.00
C GLN A 47 3.38 17.57 1.21
N LYS A 48 4.29 17.92 2.11
CA LYS A 48 4.01 18.54 3.41
C LYS A 48 3.17 19.82 3.29
N GLU A 49 3.46 20.66 2.33
CA GLU A 49 2.73 21.92 2.09
C GLU A 49 1.28 21.70 1.64
N LYS A 50 0.99 20.52 1.04
CA LYS A 50 -0.35 20.16 0.59
C LYS A 50 -1.21 19.54 1.69
N PHE A 51 -0.66 19.38 2.91
CA PHE A 51 -1.31 18.69 4.02
C PHE A 51 -2.68 19.31 4.35
N GLN A 52 -2.75 20.61 4.58
CA GLN A 52 -4.02 21.27 4.91
C GLN A 52 -5.07 21.13 3.81
N LYS A 53 -4.66 21.24 2.55
CA LYS A 53 -5.58 21.05 1.41
C LYS A 53 -6.17 19.62 1.34
N ARG A 54 -5.37 18.60 1.71
CA ARG A 54 -5.77 17.19 1.56
C ARG A 54 -6.42 16.61 2.80
N PHE A 55 -5.96 17.00 3.97
CA PHE A 55 -6.32 16.40 5.25
C PHE A 55 -7.01 17.38 6.20
N GLY A 56 -7.03 18.69 5.93
CA GLY A 56 -7.51 19.72 6.85
C GLY A 56 -8.94 19.50 7.34
N ASN A 57 -9.83 19.01 6.47
CA ASN A 57 -11.24 18.71 6.82
C ASN A 57 -11.44 17.31 7.43
N LEU A 58 -10.35 16.56 7.67
CA LEU A 58 -10.41 15.22 8.21
C LEU A 58 -10.00 15.22 9.68
N TRP A 59 -10.35 14.17 10.41
CA TRP A 59 -9.97 14.01 11.82
C TRP A 59 -8.46 14.18 12.04
N ILE A 60 -7.64 13.60 11.16
CA ILE A 60 -6.17 13.68 11.25
C ILE A 60 -5.64 15.08 10.92
N GLY A 61 -6.42 15.90 10.20
CA GLY A 61 -6.02 17.27 9.84
C GLY A 61 -5.85 18.19 11.05
N SER A 62 -6.71 18.01 12.07
CA SER A 62 -6.61 18.73 13.35
C SER A 62 -5.70 18.06 14.39
N ARG A 63 -5.27 16.82 14.13
CA ARG A 63 -4.47 15.98 15.04
C ARG A 63 -3.36 15.24 14.29
N PRO A 64 -2.47 15.95 13.57
CA PRO A 64 -1.39 15.31 12.84
C PRO A 64 -0.44 14.60 13.80
N THR A 65 0.07 13.45 13.36
CA THR A 65 1.07 12.72 14.11
C THR A 65 2.46 13.37 13.98
N PRO A 66 3.41 13.06 14.89
CA PRO A 66 4.79 13.56 14.78
C PRO A 66 5.51 13.14 13.49
N LEU A 67 5.05 12.07 12.83
CA LEU A 67 5.66 11.54 11.60
C LEU A 67 5.08 12.14 10.31
N GLN A 68 4.06 13.00 10.39
CA GLN A 68 3.49 13.66 9.23
C GLN A 68 4.55 14.46 8.45
N GLY A 69 4.69 14.18 7.15
CA GLY A 69 5.63 14.90 6.26
C GLY A 69 7.09 14.78 6.68
N LYS A 70 7.53 13.64 7.21
CA LYS A 70 8.89 13.41 7.72
C LYS A 70 9.74 12.47 6.89
N PHE A 71 9.19 11.86 5.85
CA PHE A 71 9.89 10.85 5.08
C PHE A 71 10.02 11.24 3.61
N GLN A 72 11.07 10.77 2.98
CA GLN A 72 11.11 10.59 1.54
C GLN A 72 10.55 9.22 1.21
N VAL A 73 9.55 9.18 0.33
CA VAL A 73 8.77 7.96 0.07
C VAL A 73 9.17 7.33 -1.24
N VAL A 74 9.69 6.10 -1.20
CA VAL A 74 9.83 5.23 -2.37
C VAL A 74 8.54 4.43 -2.49
N TYR A 75 7.84 4.54 -3.62
CA TYR A 75 6.60 3.81 -3.90
C TYR A 75 6.82 2.84 -5.06
N LEU A 76 6.71 1.55 -4.80
CA LEU A 76 6.84 0.47 -5.78
C LEU A 76 5.49 -0.23 -5.97
N ASP A 77 5.08 -0.39 -7.22
CA ASP A 77 3.89 -1.16 -7.62
C ASP A 77 4.37 -2.40 -8.40
N PHE A 78 4.43 -3.54 -7.75
CA PHE A 78 5.00 -4.73 -8.34
C PHE A 78 4.11 -5.38 -9.41
N SER A 79 2.86 -4.90 -9.59
CA SER A 79 2.07 -5.30 -10.76
C SER A 79 2.70 -4.84 -12.08
N ARG A 80 3.57 -3.83 -12.04
CA ARG A 80 4.27 -3.26 -13.19
C ARG A 80 5.65 -3.86 -13.42
N ALA A 81 6.13 -4.67 -12.49
CA ALA A 81 7.50 -5.18 -12.53
C ALA A 81 7.69 -6.40 -13.44
N SER A 82 6.60 -7.02 -13.91
CA SER A 82 6.63 -8.26 -14.70
C SER A 82 6.39 -8.06 -16.20
N GLY A 83 6.06 -6.84 -16.64
CA GLY A 83 5.74 -6.55 -18.05
C GLY A 83 6.98 -6.20 -18.86
N GLY A 84 7.22 -6.92 -19.96
CA GLY A 84 8.31 -6.62 -20.90
C GLY A 84 8.79 -7.87 -21.66
N SER A 85 9.67 -7.66 -22.65
CA SER A 85 10.25 -8.73 -23.48
C SER A 85 11.55 -9.32 -22.91
N GLY A 86 12.09 -8.76 -21.84
CA GLY A 86 13.29 -9.23 -21.15
C GLY A 86 13.05 -10.35 -20.15
N SER A 87 14.10 -10.79 -19.48
CA SER A 87 13.96 -11.69 -18.33
C SER A 87 13.17 -11.01 -17.20
N LEU A 88 12.62 -11.80 -16.29
CA LEU A 88 11.88 -11.28 -15.12
C LEU A 88 12.73 -10.34 -14.27
N GLU A 89 14.00 -10.70 -14.09
CA GLU A 89 14.94 -9.88 -13.32
C GLU A 89 15.25 -8.55 -14.03
N GLU A 90 15.44 -8.57 -15.35
CA GLU A 90 15.62 -7.36 -16.15
C GLU A 90 14.39 -6.45 -16.09
N ASN A 91 13.20 -7.00 -16.26
CA ASN A 91 11.95 -6.23 -16.20
C ASN A 91 11.75 -5.60 -14.82
N PHE A 92 12.04 -6.36 -13.76
CA PHE A 92 11.99 -5.87 -12.39
C PHE A 92 13.01 -4.75 -12.15
N ASN A 93 14.27 -4.95 -12.56
CA ASN A 93 15.34 -3.96 -12.44
C ASN A 93 15.00 -2.67 -13.23
N ASN A 94 14.50 -2.81 -14.45
CA ASN A 94 14.12 -1.68 -15.29
C ASN A 94 13.00 -0.86 -14.66
N TYR A 95 11.92 -1.51 -14.20
CA TYR A 95 10.80 -0.82 -13.55
C TYR A 95 11.25 -0.12 -12.27
N CYS A 96 11.90 -0.84 -11.37
CA CYS A 96 12.36 -0.28 -10.10
C CYS A 96 13.41 0.82 -10.32
N GLY A 97 14.29 0.66 -11.32
CA GLY A 97 15.26 1.67 -11.72
C GLY A 97 14.61 2.98 -12.15
N MET A 98 13.57 2.92 -12.99
CA MET A 98 12.79 4.12 -13.38
C MET A 98 12.13 4.81 -12.20
N VAL A 99 11.63 4.04 -11.21
CA VAL A 99 11.06 4.63 -9.98
C VAL A 99 12.13 5.36 -9.19
N MET A 100 13.36 4.83 -9.11
CA MET A 100 14.48 5.48 -8.43
C MET A 100 14.93 6.76 -9.14
N ASP A 101 14.93 6.77 -10.48
CA ASP A 101 15.26 7.96 -11.27
C ASP A 101 14.24 9.09 -11.02
N LEU A 102 12.95 8.73 -11.00
CA LEU A 102 11.89 9.68 -10.62
C LEU A 102 12.06 10.17 -9.17
N PHE A 103 12.42 9.27 -8.24
CA PHE A 103 12.74 9.64 -6.86
C PHE A 103 13.87 10.67 -6.81
N GLY A 104 14.98 10.42 -7.53
CA GLY A 104 16.09 11.35 -7.62
C GLY A 104 15.65 12.76 -8.02
N LYS A 105 14.83 12.87 -9.08
CA LYS A 105 14.29 14.17 -9.56
C LYS A 105 13.40 14.87 -8.55
N VAL A 106 12.53 14.12 -7.87
CA VAL A 106 11.58 14.70 -6.89
C VAL A 106 12.30 15.22 -5.65
N TYR A 107 13.33 14.49 -5.20
CA TYR A 107 13.99 14.78 -3.92
C TYR A 107 15.36 15.44 -4.06
N GLU A 108 15.82 15.79 -5.26
CA GLU A 108 17.09 16.51 -5.47
C GLU A 108 17.23 17.76 -4.58
N PRO A 109 16.17 18.56 -4.32
CA PRO A 109 16.29 19.74 -3.44
C PRO A 109 16.71 19.43 -1.99
N TYR A 110 16.65 18.19 -1.57
CA TYR A 110 17.08 17.73 -0.23
C TYR A 110 18.50 17.19 -0.18
N TYR A 111 19.17 17.15 -1.34
CA TYR A 111 20.54 16.65 -1.50
C TYR A 111 21.44 17.74 -2.11
N PHE A 112 22.36 17.36 -2.93
CA PHE A 112 23.27 18.26 -3.64
C PHE A 112 22.87 18.40 -5.13
N PRO A 113 23.23 19.51 -5.79
CA PRO A 113 22.98 19.66 -7.23
C PRO A 113 23.62 18.53 -8.04
N GLY A 114 22.83 17.93 -8.94
CA GLY A 114 23.26 16.77 -9.76
C GLY A 114 23.02 15.41 -9.08
N PHE A 115 22.37 15.37 -7.91
CA PHE A 115 21.98 14.12 -7.25
C PHE A 115 21.16 13.22 -8.16
N ALA A 116 20.14 13.78 -8.84
CA ALA A 116 19.28 13.04 -9.77
C ALA A 116 20.07 12.47 -10.94
N GLN A 117 20.96 13.26 -11.55
CA GLN A 117 21.80 12.79 -12.65
C GLN A 117 22.69 11.62 -12.20
N LYS A 118 23.35 11.74 -11.07
CA LYS A 118 24.20 10.67 -10.52
C LYS A 118 23.40 9.42 -10.13
N MET A 119 22.13 9.56 -9.76
CA MET A 119 21.20 8.44 -9.55
C MET A 119 20.92 7.72 -10.87
N GLU A 120 20.65 8.47 -11.95
CA GLU A 120 20.41 7.91 -13.29
C GLU A 120 21.64 7.15 -13.82
N GLU A 121 22.86 7.64 -13.54
CA GLU A 121 24.13 7.02 -13.95
C GLU A 121 24.41 5.67 -13.25
N GLN A 122 23.67 5.32 -12.18
CA GLN A 122 23.83 4.03 -11.52
C GLN A 122 23.34 2.88 -12.42
N PRO A 123 24.10 1.77 -12.55
CA PRO A 123 23.87 0.76 -13.58
C PRO A 123 22.59 -0.06 -13.39
N ASP A 124 22.14 -0.25 -12.15
CA ASP A 124 21.01 -1.11 -11.81
C ASP A 124 20.25 -0.60 -10.57
N PHE A 125 19.11 -1.21 -10.30
CA PHE A 125 18.26 -0.86 -9.15
C PHE A 125 18.98 -0.99 -7.81
N VAL A 126 19.80 -2.02 -7.63
CA VAL A 126 20.53 -2.24 -6.39
C VAL A 126 21.59 -1.15 -6.16
N SER A 127 22.28 -0.76 -7.21
CA SER A 127 23.26 0.35 -7.19
C SER A 127 22.59 1.68 -6.87
N LYS A 128 21.41 1.96 -7.46
CA LYS A 128 20.59 3.13 -7.14
C LYS A 128 20.14 3.13 -5.68
N LEU A 129 19.74 1.99 -5.15
CA LEU A 129 19.39 1.85 -3.72
C LEU A 129 20.58 2.14 -2.80
N ASN A 130 21.75 1.58 -3.11
CA ASN A 130 22.96 1.81 -2.31
C ASN A 130 23.36 3.29 -2.34
N TYR A 131 23.27 3.92 -3.53
CA TYR A 131 23.52 5.35 -3.70
C TYR A 131 22.57 6.20 -2.85
N LEU A 132 21.27 5.90 -2.91
CA LEU A 132 20.26 6.56 -2.08
C LEU A 132 20.56 6.39 -0.58
N ASN A 133 20.85 5.16 -0.14
CA ASN A 133 21.09 4.86 1.28
C ASN A 133 22.25 5.69 1.84
N LEU A 134 23.35 5.77 1.09
CA LEU A 134 24.52 6.56 1.49
C LEU A 134 24.15 8.03 1.68
N HIS A 135 23.56 8.65 0.68
CA HIS A 135 23.29 10.09 0.72
C HIS A 135 22.11 10.47 1.61
N ALA A 136 21.13 9.58 1.81
CA ALA A 136 20.07 9.80 2.77
C ALA A 136 20.63 9.81 4.22
N ALA A 137 21.55 8.91 4.53
CA ALA A 137 22.23 8.89 5.83
C ALA A 137 23.06 10.16 6.06
N GLU A 138 23.85 10.59 5.07
CA GLU A 138 24.66 11.82 5.14
C GLU A 138 23.78 13.07 5.33
N SER A 139 22.63 13.12 4.68
CA SER A 139 21.70 14.26 4.73
C SER A 139 20.70 14.19 5.89
N GLY A 140 20.74 13.14 6.72
CA GLY A 140 19.80 12.91 7.81
C GLY A 140 18.36 12.67 7.35
N MET A 141 18.17 12.25 6.08
CA MET A 141 16.85 11.98 5.52
C MET A 141 16.34 10.61 5.93
N LYS A 142 15.06 10.54 6.28
CA LYS A 142 14.36 9.31 6.64
C LYS A 142 13.64 8.75 5.43
N LEU A 143 13.80 7.46 5.18
CA LEU A 143 13.23 6.76 4.04
C LEU A 143 12.03 5.91 4.47
N TYR A 144 10.94 5.95 3.69
CA TYR A 144 9.78 5.09 3.85
C TYR A 144 9.52 4.36 2.53
N LEU A 145 9.49 3.03 2.59
CA LEU A 145 9.17 2.19 1.45
C LEU A 145 7.69 1.77 1.50
N ILE A 146 6.97 2.03 0.43
CA ILE A 146 5.60 1.56 0.22
C ILE A 146 5.61 0.63 -0.99
N ILE A 147 5.11 -0.61 -0.80
CA ILE A 147 4.99 -1.61 -1.87
C ILE A 147 3.53 -1.99 -2.05
N ASP A 148 3.02 -1.79 -3.26
CA ASP A 148 1.72 -2.33 -3.68
C ASP A 148 1.91 -3.64 -4.43
N GLU A 149 0.98 -4.57 -4.23
CA GLU A 149 0.92 -5.88 -4.89
C GLU A 149 2.25 -6.67 -4.82
N TYR A 150 2.86 -6.72 -3.61
CA TYR A 150 4.16 -7.39 -3.40
C TYR A 150 4.16 -8.86 -3.87
N ASP A 151 3.02 -9.51 -3.88
CA ASP A 151 2.83 -10.90 -4.29
C ASP A 151 2.54 -11.07 -5.78
N ASN A 152 2.26 -10.01 -6.52
CA ASN A 152 1.88 -10.08 -7.94
C ASN A 152 3.03 -10.65 -8.78
N PHE A 153 4.23 -10.12 -8.62
CA PHE A 153 5.42 -10.56 -9.36
C PHE A 153 5.67 -12.07 -9.19
N THR A 154 5.66 -12.54 -7.97
CA THR A 154 5.91 -13.96 -7.63
C THR A 154 4.75 -14.86 -8.03
N ASN A 155 3.51 -14.37 -7.98
CA ASN A 155 2.34 -15.10 -8.46
C ASN A 155 2.37 -15.30 -9.98
N ILE A 156 2.82 -14.31 -10.75
CA ILE A 156 3.01 -14.44 -12.19
C ILE A 156 4.05 -15.51 -12.48
N VAL A 157 5.20 -15.45 -11.80
CA VAL A 157 6.26 -16.47 -11.94
C VAL A 157 5.74 -17.86 -11.65
N LEU A 158 5.03 -18.03 -10.55
CA LEU A 158 4.49 -19.33 -10.15
C LEU A 158 3.51 -19.90 -11.18
N ASN A 159 2.66 -19.03 -11.75
CA ASN A 159 1.63 -19.45 -12.71
C ASN A 159 2.19 -19.68 -14.12
N GLU A 160 3.14 -18.89 -14.57
CA GLU A 160 3.64 -18.90 -15.95
C GLU A 160 4.91 -19.75 -16.13
N GLN A 161 5.78 -19.79 -15.11
CA GLN A 161 7.10 -20.41 -15.20
C GLN A 161 7.29 -21.61 -14.29
N GLY A 162 6.34 -21.84 -13.37
CA GLY A 162 6.31 -23.01 -12.51
C GLY A 162 7.08 -22.88 -11.19
N LYS A 163 6.96 -23.93 -10.37
CA LYS A 163 7.45 -23.92 -8.98
C LYS A 163 8.96 -23.81 -8.86
N ASP A 164 9.72 -24.40 -9.78
CA ASP A 164 11.18 -24.42 -9.68
C ASP A 164 11.78 -23.04 -9.84
N ILE A 165 11.26 -22.25 -10.78
CA ILE A 165 11.70 -20.85 -10.99
C ILE A 165 11.23 -19.98 -9.85
N TYR A 166 10.00 -20.18 -9.35
CA TYR A 166 9.51 -19.48 -8.16
C TYR A 166 10.43 -19.73 -6.96
N HIS A 167 10.81 -20.98 -6.69
CA HIS A 167 11.74 -21.33 -5.61
C HIS A 167 13.13 -20.71 -5.83
N ALA A 168 13.64 -20.69 -7.05
CA ALA A 168 14.93 -20.05 -7.35
C ALA A 168 14.93 -18.54 -7.04
N LEU A 169 13.80 -17.87 -7.20
CA LEU A 169 13.66 -16.43 -6.92
C LEU A 169 13.45 -16.11 -5.43
N THR A 170 12.71 -16.97 -4.72
CA THR A 170 12.25 -16.68 -3.35
C THR A 170 13.12 -17.35 -2.27
N HIS A 171 13.88 -18.41 -2.61
CA HIS A 171 14.69 -19.15 -1.65
C HIS A 171 16.14 -18.66 -1.57
N ALA A 172 16.78 -18.98 -0.46
CA ALA A 172 18.16 -18.72 -0.03
C ALA A 172 18.93 -17.56 -0.71
N SER A 173 19.31 -17.69 -1.99
CA SER A 173 20.10 -16.74 -2.76
C SER A 173 19.32 -16.12 -3.92
N GLY A 174 18.00 -16.30 -3.96
CA GLY A 174 17.16 -15.72 -5.00
C GLY A 174 17.18 -14.19 -4.98
N PHE A 175 17.24 -13.58 -6.19
CA PHE A 175 17.41 -12.13 -6.32
C PHE A 175 16.28 -11.36 -5.61
N TYR A 176 15.05 -11.85 -5.65
CA TYR A 176 13.90 -11.22 -5.03
C TYR A 176 14.06 -11.13 -3.50
N ARG A 177 14.49 -12.24 -2.89
CA ARG A 177 14.78 -12.28 -1.45
C ARG A 177 15.94 -11.36 -1.05
N GLU A 178 17.01 -11.30 -1.85
CA GLU A 178 18.16 -10.42 -1.58
C GLU A 178 17.76 -8.93 -1.62
N ILE A 179 16.84 -8.55 -2.50
CA ILE A 179 16.30 -7.18 -2.55
C ILE A 179 15.55 -6.85 -1.26
N PHE A 180 14.68 -7.74 -0.77
CA PHE A 180 13.95 -7.50 0.48
C PHE A 180 14.89 -7.42 1.70
N LYS A 181 16.00 -8.16 1.71
CA LYS A 181 17.03 -8.01 2.74
C LYS A 181 17.62 -6.60 2.74
N LYS A 182 17.91 -6.05 1.58
CA LYS A 182 18.41 -4.68 1.46
C LYS A 182 17.39 -3.67 1.96
N PHE A 183 16.11 -3.81 1.60
CA PHE A 183 15.05 -2.93 2.07
C PHE A 183 15.01 -2.81 3.59
N LYS A 184 15.09 -3.94 4.31
CA LYS A 184 15.08 -3.95 5.79
C LYS A 184 16.19 -3.12 6.42
N GLY A 185 17.36 -3.07 5.79
CA GLY A 185 18.51 -2.33 6.31
C GLY A 185 18.49 -0.83 5.99
N MET A 186 17.73 -0.41 4.98
CA MET A 186 17.75 0.94 4.43
C MET A 186 16.59 1.82 4.89
N PHE A 187 15.40 1.26 4.94
CA PHE A 187 14.18 2.02 5.20
C PHE A 187 13.84 2.05 6.68
N GLU A 188 13.56 3.24 7.20
CA GLU A 188 13.11 3.37 8.59
C GLU A 188 11.73 2.75 8.80
N ARG A 189 10.88 2.79 7.77
CA ARG A 189 9.57 2.12 7.75
C ARG A 189 9.32 1.47 6.40
N ILE A 190 8.62 0.34 6.43
CA ILE A 190 8.14 -0.37 5.25
C ILE A 190 6.66 -0.70 5.45
N PHE A 191 5.83 -0.42 4.44
CA PHE A 191 4.44 -0.86 4.39
C PHE A 191 4.17 -1.56 3.07
N MET A 192 3.74 -2.81 3.16
CA MET A 192 3.49 -3.64 1.98
C MET A 192 2.04 -4.10 1.93
N THR A 193 1.44 -4.10 0.73
CA THR A 193 0.13 -4.70 0.50
C THR A 193 0.17 -5.76 -0.58
N GLY A 194 -0.72 -6.74 -0.43
CA GLY A 194 -0.91 -7.83 -1.38
C GLY A 194 -2.28 -8.49 -1.23
N VAL A 195 -2.46 -9.60 -1.92
CA VAL A 195 -3.68 -10.41 -1.91
C VAL A 195 -3.44 -11.76 -1.23
N SER A 196 -2.24 -12.32 -1.34
CA SER A 196 -1.88 -13.65 -0.86
C SER A 196 -0.74 -13.60 0.16
N PRO A 197 -0.82 -14.38 1.27
CA PRO A 197 0.29 -14.52 2.21
C PRO A 197 1.40 -15.46 1.71
N VAL A 198 1.15 -16.28 0.70
CA VAL A 198 2.04 -17.39 0.27
C VAL A 198 3.48 -16.93 0.02
N THR A 199 3.65 -15.85 -0.72
CA THR A 199 4.98 -15.30 -1.00
C THR A 199 5.70 -14.79 0.24
N LEU A 200 4.95 -14.33 1.25
CA LEU A 200 5.54 -13.83 2.50
C LEU A 200 6.15 -14.97 3.31
N ASP A 201 5.49 -16.11 3.41
CA ASP A 201 6.01 -17.25 4.16
C ASP A 201 7.33 -17.74 3.56
N ASP A 202 7.44 -17.78 2.24
CA ASP A 202 8.67 -18.14 1.53
C ASP A 202 9.77 -17.06 1.67
N LEU A 203 9.41 -15.81 1.61
CA LEU A 203 10.33 -14.69 1.82
C LEU A 203 10.73 -14.53 3.29
N THR A 204 9.83 -14.89 4.23
CA THR A 204 10.04 -14.71 5.67
C THR A 204 10.60 -15.93 6.36
N SER A 205 10.66 -17.10 5.74
CA SER A 205 11.31 -18.28 6.30
C SER A 205 12.81 -18.04 6.55
N GLY A 206 13.13 -17.53 7.72
CA GLY A 206 14.45 -16.99 8.11
C GLY A 206 14.57 -15.47 8.04
N PHE A 207 13.47 -14.75 7.87
CA PHE A 207 13.42 -13.31 7.63
C PHE A 207 12.27 -12.67 8.41
N ASN A 208 12.47 -12.22 9.61
CA ASN A 208 11.54 -11.36 10.35
C ASN A 208 11.45 -9.96 9.69
N ILE A 209 10.97 -9.89 8.43
CA ILE A 209 10.94 -8.61 7.69
C ILE A 209 9.76 -7.76 8.10
N GLY A 210 8.58 -8.35 8.32
CA GLY A 210 7.37 -7.59 8.53
C GLY A 210 6.43 -8.21 9.54
N TRP A 211 5.71 -7.37 10.25
CA TRP A 211 4.63 -7.75 11.14
C TRP A 211 3.30 -7.77 10.37
N ASN A 212 2.59 -8.90 10.43
CA ASN A 212 1.29 -9.07 9.77
C ASN A 212 0.19 -8.42 10.62
N ILE A 213 -0.39 -7.35 10.11
CA ILE A 213 -1.54 -6.69 10.73
C ILE A 213 -2.87 -7.06 10.08
N SER A 214 -2.87 -8.01 9.14
CA SER A 214 -4.06 -8.36 8.34
C SER A 214 -5.17 -8.97 9.18
N THR A 215 -4.82 -9.74 10.20
CA THR A 215 -5.72 -10.46 11.10
C THR A 215 -5.82 -9.85 12.49
N ASP A 216 -5.13 -8.72 12.73
CA ASP A 216 -5.26 -7.98 13.98
C ASP A 216 -6.63 -7.26 14.01
N TYR A 217 -7.38 -7.41 15.10
CA TYR A 217 -8.73 -6.86 15.26
C TYR A 217 -8.77 -5.33 15.10
N GLN A 218 -7.69 -4.62 15.50
CA GLN A 218 -7.59 -3.17 15.36
C GLN A 218 -7.62 -2.70 13.90
N PHE A 219 -7.24 -3.58 12.98
CA PHE A 219 -7.19 -3.31 11.54
C PHE A 219 -8.26 -4.07 10.75
N ASN A 220 -9.19 -4.77 11.42
CA ASN A 220 -10.26 -5.52 10.77
C ASN A 220 -11.07 -4.65 9.80
N MET A 221 -11.42 -3.43 10.22
CA MET A 221 -12.22 -2.48 9.44
C MET A 221 -11.38 -1.46 8.65
N MET A 222 -10.08 -1.69 8.47
CA MET A 222 -9.18 -0.69 7.89
C MET A 222 -9.50 -0.37 6.43
N LEU A 223 -9.91 -1.35 5.64
CA LEU A 223 -10.32 -1.20 4.24
C LEU A 223 -11.62 -1.97 3.99
N GLY A 224 -12.36 -1.54 2.96
CA GLY A 224 -13.71 -1.99 2.69
C GLY A 224 -14.71 -0.91 3.08
N PHE A 225 -15.99 -1.19 2.91
CA PHE A 225 -17.07 -0.33 3.39
C PHE A 225 -17.83 -1.04 4.53
N SER A 226 -18.04 -0.33 5.62
CA SER A 226 -19.03 -0.74 6.61
C SER A 226 -20.45 -0.50 6.06
N GLU A 227 -21.45 -1.10 6.70
CA GLU A 227 -22.86 -0.82 6.36
C GLU A 227 -23.21 0.66 6.51
N THR A 228 -22.64 1.33 7.50
CA THR A 228 -22.81 2.77 7.70
C THR A 228 -22.20 3.58 6.55
N ASP A 229 -21.03 3.18 6.04
CA ASP A 229 -20.41 3.83 4.89
C ASP A 229 -21.27 3.67 3.63
N VAL A 230 -21.79 2.46 3.40
CA VAL A 230 -22.69 2.17 2.26
C VAL A 230 -23.96 3.00 2.36
N ARG A 231 -24.60 3.04 3.53
CA ARG A 231 -25.80 3.85 3.77
C ARG A 231 -25.56 5.32 3.51
N THR A 232 -24.46 5.86 4.04
CA THR A 232 -24.07 7.25 3.82
C THR A 232 -23.82 7.55 2.36
N MET A 233 -23.12 6.65 1.66
CA MET A 233 -22.85 6.80 0.23
C MET A 233 -24.14 6.79 -0.59
N PHE A 234 -25.07 5.86 -0.33
CA PHE A 234 -26.34 5.79 -1.04
C PHE A 234 -27.19 7.03 -0.81
N GLN A 235 -27.17 7.57 0.41
CA GLN A 235 -27.84 8.83 0.71
C GLN A 235 -27.26 9.98 -0.12
N TYR A 236 -25.94 10.08 -0.26
CA TYR A 236 -25.30 11.07 -1.15
C TYR A 236 -25.73 10.93 -2.61
N TYR A 237 -25.82 9.69 -3.12
CA TYR A 237 -26.30 9.43 -4.49
C TYR A 237 -27.77 9.84 -4.66
N LYS A 238 -28.60 9.60 -3.66
CA LYS A 238 -30.01 10.00 -3.64
C LYS A 238 -30.14 11.53 -3.59
N ASP A 239 -29.40 12.20 -2.71
CA ASP A 239 -29.42 13.66 -2.55
C ASP A 239 -28.89 14.37 -3.82
N ALA A 240 -27.96 13.72 -4.54
CA ALA A 240 -27.42 14.20 -5.81
C ALA A 240 -28.35 13.87 -7.03
N GLY A 241 -29.51 13.27 -6.81
CA GLY A 241 -30.46 12.89 -7.88
C GLY A 241 -29.97 11.75 -8.77
N GLN A 242 -28.96 10.98 -8.31
CA GLN A 242 -28.44 9.83 -9.05
C GLN A 242 -29.14 8.51 -8.67
N LEU A 243 -29.92 8.53 -7.60
CA LEU A 243 -30.90 7.49 -7.26
C LEU A 243 -32.30 8.10 -7.26
N PRO A 244 -33.35 7.29 -7.51
CA PRO A 244 -34.74 7.73 -7.38
C PRO A 244 -35.02 8.33 -6.00
N ILE A 245 -35.85 9.37 -5.93
CA ILE A 245 -36.18 10.04 -4.67
C ILE A 245 -36.90 9.12 -3.68
N ASP A 246 -37.62 8.12 -4.19
CA ASP A 246 -38.33 7.09 -3.44
C ASP A 246 -37.49 5.82 -3.21
N ALA A 247 -36.20 5.79 -3.61
CA ALA A 247 -35.32 4.65 -3.39
C ALA A 247 -35.25 4.29 -1.89
N ASP A 248 -35.56 3.04 -1.57
CA ASP A 248 -35.41 2.47 -0.23
C ASP A 248 -33.98 1.96 -0.03
N ILE A 249 -33.13 2.80 0.58
CA ILE A 249 -31.72 2.49 0.85
C ILE A 249 -31.57 1.24 1.70
N GLU A 250 -32.46 1.02 2.69
CA GLU A 250 -32.38 -0.16 3.54
C GLU A 250 -32.76 -1.45 2.76
N ALA A 251 -33.69 -1.37 1.83
CA ALA A 251 -33.99 -2.48 0.93
C ALA A 251 -32.80 -2.80 0.04
N MET A 252 -32.16 -1.79 -0.54
CA MET A 252 -30.96 -1.95 -1.37
C MET A 252 -29.80 -2.60 -0.58
N ILE A 253 -29.57 -2.17 0.67
CA ILE A 253 -28.55 -2.76 1.53
C ILE A 253 -28.89 -4.22 1.88
N ARG A 254 -30.14 -4.52 2.19
CA ARG A 254 -30.59 -5.91 2.46
C ARG A 254 -30.38 -6.81 1.24
N GLU A 255 -30.64 -6.32 0.04
CA GLU A 255 -30.42 -7.07 -1.19
C GLU A 255 -28.93 -7.36 -1.44
N MET A 256 -28.06 -6.38 -1.22
CA MET A 256 -26.62 -6.53 -1.41
C MET A 256 -25.92 -7.43 -0.38
N LYS A 257 -26.39 -7.45 0.86
CA LYS A 257 -25.73 -8.16 1.97
C LYS A 257 -25.35 -9.61 1.67
N PRO A 258 -26.23 -10.47 1.10
CA PRO A 258 -25.87 -11.86 0.82
C PRO A 258 -24.72 -12.03 -0.17
N TRP A 259 -24.52 -11.04 -1.02
CA TRP A 259 -23.56 -11.11 -2.14
C TRP A 259 -22.24 -10.40 -1.86
N TYR A 260 -22.27 -9.26 -1.15
CA TYR A 260 -21.16 -8.31 -1.07
C TYR A 260 -20.65 -8.04 0.35
N ASN A 261 -21.38 -8.47 1.38
CA ASN A 261 -21.07 -8.23 2.77
C ASN A 261 -20.79 -9.52 3.53
N ASN A 262 -19.57 -10.05 3.45
CA ASN A 262 -19.23 -11.24 4.25
C ASN A 262 -17.75 -11.26 4.67
N TYR A 263 -17.07 -10.12 4.61
CA TYR A 263 -15.66 -10.08 4.94
C TYR A 263 -15.44 -9.73 6.40
N CYS A 264 -14.80 -10.63 7.12
CA CYS A 264 -14.24 -10.44 8.44
C CYS A 264 -12.83 -11.00 8.43
N PHE A 265 -11.87 -10.24 8.91
CA PHE A 265 -10.46 -10.56 8.77
C PHE A 265 -9.79 -10.92 10.10
N ALA A 266 -10.41 -10.59 11.22
CA ALA A 266 -9.94 -10.93 12.55
C ALA A 266 -10.93 -11.89 13.23
N GLU A 267 -10.40 -12.92 13.88
CA GLU A 267 -11.23 -13.91 14.58
C GLU A 267 -12.07 -13.26 15.69
N GLU A 268 -11.47 -12.36 16.46
CA GLU A 268 -12.13 -11.66 17.55
C GLU A 268 -13.27 -10.75 17.08
N SER A 269 -13.26 -10.39 15.79
CA SER A 269 -14.27 -9.54 15.15
C SER A 269 -15.47 -10.32 14.58
N LEU A 270 -15.41 -11.66 14.53
CA LEU A 270 -16.43 -12.49 13.87
C LEU A 270 -17.83 -12.27 14.42
N GLU A 271 -17.96 -12.12 15.73
CA GLU A 271 -19.25 -11.98 16.42
C GLU A 271 -19.52 -10.54 16.91
N ARG A 272 -18.49 -9.68 16.92
CA ARG A 272 -18.55 -8.36 17.54
C ARG A 272 -18.68 -7.23 16.54
N ASP A 273 -17.97 -7.34 15.42
CA ASP A 273 -17.85 -6.26 14.45
C ASP A 273 -18.76 -6.47 13.24
N PRO A 274 -19.20 -5.37 12.60
CA PRO A 274 -19.92 -5.47 11.34
C PRO A 274 -19.03 -6.08 10.27
N LYS A 275 -19.62 -6.92 9.42
CA LYS A 275 -18.96 -7.44 8.22
C LYS A 275 -18.69 -6.30 7.24
N MET A 276 -17.61 -6.44 6.48
CA MET A 276 -17.21 -5.44 5.50
C MET A 276 -17.69 -5.78 4.10
N PHE A 277 -18.11 -4.76 3.36
CA PHE A 277 -18.43 -4.85 1.93
C PHE A 277 -17.17 -4.63 1.10
N ASN A 278 -17.08 -5.35 -0.02
CA ASN A 278 -16.10 -5.06 -1.07
C ASN A 278 -16.47 -3.74 -1.77
N CYS A 279 -15.52 -2.80 -1.83
CA CYS A 279 -15.79 -1.45 -2.36
C CYS A 279 -16.27 -1.46 -3.81
N ASP A 280 -15.63 -2.26 -4.66
CA ASP A 280 -15.95 -2.29 -6.10
C ASP A 280 -17.33 -2.91 -6.37
N MET A 281 -17.70 -3.92 -5.60
CA MET A 281 -19.00 -4.56 -5.72
C MET A 281 -20.14 -3.62 -5.34
N VAL A 282 -19.95 -2.81 -4.31
CA VAL A 282 -20.93 -1.78 -3.93
C VAL A 282 -21.04 -0.70 -5.01
N LEU A 283 -19.90 -0.25 -5.56
CA LEU A 283 -19.89 0.74 -6.65
C LEU A 283 -20.47 0.16 -7.95
N TYR A 284 -20.32 -1.14 -8.19
CA TYR A 284 -20.93 -1.81 -9.34
C TYR A 284 -22.46 -1.88 -9.21
N TYR A 285 -22.97 -2.12 -8.01
CA TYR A 285 -24.41 -2.15 -7.75
C TYR A 285 -25.10 -0.81 -8.01
N LEU A 286 -24.36 0.32 -7.86
CA LEU A 286 -24.86 1.67 -8.11
C LEU A 286 -24.84 2.09 -9.59
N ARG A 287 -24.29 1.27 -10.50
CA ARG A 287 -24.22 1.56 -11.94
C ARG A 287 -25.41 0.99 -12.69
#